data_42280f08337b254a111ba39a310cf567
#
_entry.id   42280f08337b254a111ba39a310cf567
#
_cell.length_a   1.000
_cell.length_b   1.000
_cell.length_c   1.000
_cell.angle_alpha   90.00
_cell.angle_beta   90.00
_cell.angle_gamma   90.00
#
_symmetry.space_group_name_H-M   'P 1'
#
loop_
_entity.id
_entity.type
_entity.pdbx_description
1 polymer ?
#
loop_
_entity_poly.entity_id
_entity_poly.type
_entity_poly.pdbx_seq_one_letter_code
_entity_poly.pdbx_strand_id
1 'polypeptide(L)'
;MAIRTADLNGAFQICRSRGLRLSRQRKLVLEILWCSGSHLSAKEIYELLNTNGRCIGHTSVYQNLESLHAHGIIECLEKVQGRLYGHRADPHSHITCLESGDIYDLDLELPRELLNSIESKTGFKIESYSLQLQGRRN
;
A
#
# COMPACT_ATOMS: atom_id res chain seq x y z
N MET A 1 13.65 10.96 8.56
CA MET A 1 14.02 9.62 8.11
C MET A 1 12.77 8.86 7.70
N ALA A 2 12.70 8.43 6.47
CA ALA A 2 11.54 7.67 6.03
C ALA A 2 11.51 6.32 6.75
N ILE A 3 10.38 6.02 7.38
CA ILE A 3 10.16 4.69 7.96
C ILE A 3 10.03 3.72 6.79
N ARG A 4 11.02 2.87 6.64
CA ARG A 4 10.95 1.86 5.59
C ARG A 4 9.80 0.91 5.90
N THR A 5 9.06 0.57 4.87
CA THR A 5 8.05 -0.47 4.97
C THR A 5 8.71 -1.74 5.49
N ALA A 6 8.12 -2.35 6.49
CA ALA A 6 8.58 -3.63 6.99
C ALA A 6 8.55 -4.66 5.87
N ASP A 7 9.45 -5.64 5.90
CA ASP A 7 9.35 -6.79 5.03
C ASP A 7 8.12 -7.62 5.41
N LEU A 8 7.87 -8.72 4.72
CA LEU A 8 6.70 -9.56 4.98
C LEU A 8 6.68 -10.07 6.43
N ASN A 9 7.81 -10.49 6.96
CA ASN A 9 7.89 -10.93 8.37
C ASN A 9 7.60 -9.78 9.33
N GLY A 10 8.08 -8.59 9.02
CA GLY A 10 7.77 -7.38 9.79
C GLY A 10 6.29 -7.07 9.78
N ALA A 11 5.62 -7.24 8.64
CA ALA A 11 4.17 -7.07 8.55
C ALA A 11 3.44 -8.08 9.44
N PHE A 12 3.88 -9.33 9.46
CA PHE A 12 3.32 -10.35 10.35
C PHE A 12 3.48 -9.95 11.82
N GLN A 13 4.64 -9.43 12.20
CA GLN A 13 4.89 -8.99 13.57
C GLN A 13 4.02 -7.80 13.96
N ILE A 14 3.81 -6.86 13.04
CA ILE A 14 2.93 -5.72 13.28
C ILE A 14 1.49 -6.19 13.50
N CYS A 15 1.02 -7.15 12.71
CA CYS A 15 -0.31 -7.75 12.92
C CYS A 15 -0.45 -8.28 14.33
N ARG A 16 0.53 -9.06 14.81
CA ARG A 16 0.52 -9.62 16.15
C ARG A 16 0.53 -8.52 17.21
N SER A 17 1.37 -7.51 17.04
CA SER A 17 1.48 -6.41 18.02
C SER A 17 0.22 -5.58 18.12
N ARG A 18 -0.59 -5.53 17.05
CA ARG A 18 -1.87 -4.81 17.02
C ARG A 18 -3.06 -5.69 17.35
N GLY A 19 -2.82 -6.92 17.80
CA GLY A 19 -3.88 -7.84 18.19
C GLY A 19 -4.64 -8.47 17.04
N LEU A 20 -4.10 -8.40 15.83
CA LEU A 20 -4.73 -8.99 14.66
C LEU A 20 -4.23 -10.41 14.47
N ARG A 21 -5.15 -11.37 14.52
CA ARG A 21 -4.81 -12.78 14.35
C ARG A 21 -4.25 -13.05 12.95
N LEU A 22 -3.11 -13.72 12.89
CA LEU A 22 -2.51 -14.18 11.63
C LEU A 22 -3.09 -15.53 11.23
N SER A 23 -4.27 -15.51 10.61
CA SER A 23 -4.83 -16.70 10.00
C SER A 23 -4.03 -17.05 8.74
N ARG A 24 -4.21 -18.31 8.29
CA ARG A 24 -3.61 -18.76 7.03
C ARG A 24 -4.02 -17.83 5.87
N GLN A 25 -5.28 -17.46 5.82
CA GLN A 25 -5.82 -16.61 4.76
C GLN A 25 -5.21 -15.21 4.78
N ARG A 26 -5.04 -14.60 5.96
CA ARG A 26 -4.38 -13.31 6.08
C ARG A 26 -2.93 -13.34 5.61
N LYS A 27 -2.21 -14.40 5.96
CA LYS A 27 -0.84 -14.58 5.48
C LYS A 27 -0.79 -14.65 3.97
N LEU A 28 -1.71 -15.36 3.34
CA LEU A 28 -1.78 -15.47 1.88
C LEU A 28 -2.05 -14.12 1.22
N VAL A 29 -2.97 -13.34 1.77
CA VAL A 29 -3.27 -12.00 1.26
C VAL A 29 -2.02 -11.10 1.38
N LEU A 30 -1.36 -11.12 2.52
CA LEU A 30 -0.14 -10.33 2.73
C LEU A 30 0.98 -10.76 1.78
N GLU A 31 1.17 -12.06 1.58
CA GLU A 31 2.18 -12.58 0.65
C GLU A 31 1.96 -12.04 -0.78
N ILE A 32 0.73 -12.06 -1.26
CA ILE A 32 0.40 -11.54 -2.58
C ILE A 32 0.74 -10.05 -2.69
N LEU A 33 0.36 -9.26 -1.68
CA LEU A 33 0.62 -7.84 -1.69
C LEU A 33 2.12 -7.51 -1.64
N TRP A 34 2.89 -8.26 -0.85
CA TRP A 34 4.34 -8.03 -0.74
C TRP A 34 5.11 -8.53 -1.95
N CYS A 35 4.63 -9.57 -2.62
CA CYS A 35 5.27 -10.10 -3.84
C CYS A 35 4.90 -9.31 -5.08
N SER A 36 3.81 -8.57 -5.06
CA SER A 36 3.38 -7.76 -6.19
C SER A 36 4.19 -6.47 -6.26
N GLY A 37 4.58 -6.07 -7.44
CA GLY A 37 5.25 -4.78 -7.66
C GLY A 37 4.29 -3.62 -7.85
N SER A 38 2.97 -3.84 -7.77
CA SER A 38 1.96 -2.81 -8.00
C SER A 38 0.81 -2.97 -7.02
N HIS A 39 -0.07 -1.96 -6.99
CA HIS A 39 -1.30 -2.04 -6.22
C HIS A 39 -2.30 -2.95 -6.91
N LEU A 40 -3.07 -3.72 -6.14
CA LEU A 40 -4.00 -4.71 -6.64
C LEU A 40 -5.40 -4.45 -6.13
N SER A 41 -6.40 -4.72 -6.98
CA SER A 41 -7.80 -4.76 -6.55
C SER A 41 -8.07 -6.07 -5.79
N ALA A 42 -9.15 -6.09 -5.02
CA ALA A 42 -9.57 -7.32 -4.34
C ALA A 42 -9.83 -8.45 -5.33
N LYS A 43 -10.39 -8.13 -6.49
CA LYS A 43 -10.62 -9.12 -7.55
C LYS A 43 -9.32 -9.71 -8.07
N GLU A 44 -8.32 -8.88 -8.32
CA GLU A 44 -7.01 -9.34 -8.77
C GLU A 44 -6.33 -10.23 -7.72
N ILE A 45 -6.43 -9.85 -6.45
CA ILE A 45 -5.90 -10.66 -5.35
C ILE A 45 -6.60 -12.02 -5.30
N TYR A 46 -7.93 -12.01 -5.41
CA TYR A 46 -8.71 -13.24 -5.46
C TYR A 46 -8.26 -14.15 -6.62
N GLU A 47 -8.13 -13.59 -7.80
CA GLU A 47 -7.72 -14.35 -8.99
C GLU A 47 -6.31 -14.93 -8.83
N LEU A 48 -5.36 -14.16 -8.33
CA LEU A 48 -3.99 -14.62 -8.11
C LEU A 48 -3.94 -15.76 -7.09
N LEU A 49 -4.67 -15.64 -5.99
CA LEU A 49 -4.69 -16.68 -4.97
C LEU A 49 -5.30 -17.98 -5.49
N ASN A 50 -6.38 -17.89 -6.26
CA ASN A 50 -7.05 -19.08 -6.78
C ASN A 50 -6.33 -19.70 -7.97
N THR A 51 -5.64 -18.91 -8.78
CA THR A 51 -4.77 -19.42 -9.84
C THR A 51 -3.63 -20.26 -9.25
N ASN A 52 -3.12 -19.88 -8.09
CA ASN A 52 -2.07 -20.61 -7.40
C ASN A 52 -2.62 -21.79 -6.55
N GLY A 53 -3.90 -22.12 -6.68
CA GLY A 53 -4.50 -23.25 -5.99
C GLY A 53 -4.74 -23.05 -4.50
N ARG A 54 -4.79 -21.79 -4.02
CA ARG A 54 -4.91 -21.49 -2.59
C ARG A 54 -6.35 -21.56 -2.05
N CYS A 55 -7.34 -21.65 -2.91
CA CYS A 55 -8.77 -21.87 -2.55
C CYS A 55 -9.30 -20.92 -1.46
N ILE A 56 -9.28 -19.62 -1.75
CA ILE A 56 -9.85 -18.63 -0.86
C ILE A 56 -11.05 -17.95 -1.53
N GLY A 57 -12.15 -17.77 -0.79
CA GLY A 57 -13.35 -17.15 -1.35
C GLY A 57 -13.28 -15.63 -1.40
N HIS A 58 -14.13 -15.01 -2.24
CA HIS A 58 -14.22 -13.55 -2.38
C HIS A 58 -14.46 -12.85 -1.05
N THR A 59 -15.45 -13.32 -0.29
CA THR A 59 -15.81 -12.72 1.00
C THR A 59 -14.63 -12.73 1.95
N SER A 60 -13.88 -13.82 1.99
CA SER A 60 -12.71 -13.94 2.83
C SER A 60 -11.61 -12.97 2.42
N VAL A 61 -11.37 -12.79 1.12
CA VAL A 61 -10.40 -11.82 0.60
C VAL A 61 -10.80 -10.41 1.06
N TYR A 62 -12.06 -10.00 0.84
CA TYR A 62 -12.53 -8.68 1.24
C TYR A 62 -12.43 -8.45 2.74
N GLN A 63 -12.87 -9.41 3.54
CA GLN A 63 -12.82 -9.28 5.00
C GLN A 63 -11.39 -9.13 5.51
N ASN A 64 -10.46 -9.88 4.94
CA ASN A 64 -9.06 -9.79 5.33
C ASN A 64 -8.44 -8.45 4.91
N LEU A 65 -8.75 -7.96 3.72
CA LEU A 65 -8.29 -6.65 3.27
C LEU A 65 -8.83 -5.53 4.16
N GLU A 66 -10.12 -5.58 4.50
CA GLU A 66 -10.75 -4.60 5.39
C GLU A 66 -10.08 -4.60 6.77
N SER A 67 -9.85 -5.77 7.35
CA SER A 67 -9.21 -5.88 8.66
C SER A 67 -7.78 -5.38 8.63
N LEU A 68 -7.01 -5.74 7.61
CA LEU A 68 -5.63 -5.32 7.47
C LEU A 68 -5.52 -3.81 7.29
N HIS A 69 -6.41 -3.23 6.48
CA HIS A 69 -6.45 -1.78 6.29
C HIS A 69 -6.87 -1.05 7.57
N ALA A 70 -7.91 -1.53 8.25
CA ALA A 70 -8.40 -0.92 9.48
C ALA A 70 -7.33 -0.91 10.59
N HIS A 71 -6.47 -1.91 10.61
CA HIS A 71 -5.36 -1.99 11.58
C HIS A 71 -4.07 -1.30 11.09
N GLY A 72 -4.12 -0.62 9.95
CA GLY A 72 -2.98 0.12 9.43
C GLY A 72 -1.82 -0.73 8.94
N ILE A 73 -2.09 -1.97 8.54
CA ILE A 73 -1.05 -2.89 8.03
C ILE A 73 -0.80 -2.66 6.54
N ILE A 74 -1.86 -2.39 5.79
CA ILE A 74 -1.81 -2.16 4.34
C ILE A 74 -2.47 -0.83 4.01
N GLU A 75 -2.21 -0.32 2.81
CA GLU A 75 -2.90 0.88 2.33
C GLU A 75 -4.03 0.51 1.38
N CYS A 76 -5.00 1.43 1.29
CA CYS A 76 -6.09 1.34 0.35
C CYS A 76 -6.21 2.67 -0.37
N LEU A 77 -6.15 2.63 -1.70
CA LEU A 77 -6.31 3.82 -2.53
C LEU A 77 -7.65 3.74 -3.25
N GLU A 78 -8.45 4.78 -3.09
CA GLU A 78 -9.74 4.86 -3.79
C GLU A 78 -9.53 5.52 -5.15
N LYS A 79 -9.87 4.79 -6.19
CA LYS A 79 -9.78 5.24 -7.59
C LYS A 79 -11.15 5.20 -8.24
N VAL A 80 -11.28 5.86 -9.39
CA VAL A 80 -12.54 5.90 -10.14
C VAL A 80 -13.02 4.49 -10.49
N GLN A 81 -12.07 3.57 -10.78
CA GLN A 81 -12.38 2.18 -11.11
C GLN A 81 -12.58 1.28 -9.89
N GLY A 82 -12.40 1.79 -8.67
CA GLY A 82 -12.52 1.03 -7.45
C GLY A 82 -11.30 1.15 -6.55
N ARG A 83 -11.28 0.34 -5.50
CA ARG A 83 -10.20 0.35 -4.50
C ARG A 83 -9.04 -0.50 -4.93
N LEU A 84 -7.83 0.03 -4.72
CA LEU A 84 -6.58 -0.69 -4.92
C LEU A 84 -5.85 -0.79 -3.58
N TYR A 85 -5.28 -1.95 -3.33
CA TYR A 85 -4.59 -2.25 -2.07
C TYR A 85 -3.10 -2.43 -2.31
N GLY A 86 -2.30 -1.92 -1.40
CA GLY A 86 -0.85 -2.01 -1.48
C GLY A 86 -0.25 -2.41 -0.13
N HIS A 87 1.00 -2.86 -0.16
CA HIS A 87 1.67 -3.39 1.02
C HIS A 87 2.20 -2.34 2.00
N ARG A 88 2.10 -1.05 1.66
CA ARG A 88 2.64 0.03 2.50
C ARG A 88 1.52 0.84 3.09
N ALA A 89 1.53 0.96 4.42
CA ALA A 89 0.59 1.82 5.15
C ALA A 89 1.23 3.14 5.59
N ASP A 90 2.57 3.24 5.61
CA ASP A 90 3.28 4.46 5.93
C ASP A 90 3.15 5.50 4.80
N PRO A 91 3.21 6.81 5.11
CA PRO A 91 3.16 7.84 4.07
C PRO A 91 4.30 7.66 3.06
N HIS A 92 3.95 7.62 1.79
CA HIS A 92 4.93 7.49 0.72
C HIS A 92 4.36 8.03 -0.58
N SER A 93 5.22 8.17 -1.58
CA SER A 93 4.86 8.73 -2.87
C SER A 93 4.51 7.63 -3.87
N HIS A 94 3.74 8.00 -4.90
CA HIS A 94 3.31 7.08 -5.94
C HIS A 94 3.47 7.73 -7.31
N ILE A 95 3.63 6.88 -8.33
CA ILE A 95 3.46 7.29 -9.72
C ILE A 95 2.40 6.40 -10.37
N THR A 96 1.42 7.03 -11.00
CA THR A 96 0.35 6.34 -11.71
C THR A 96 0.61 6.39 -13.21
N CYS A 97 0.52 5.24 -13.85
CA CYS A 97 0.58 5.16 -15.31
C CYS A 97 -0.77 5.56 -15.88
N LEU A 98 -0.78 6.61 -16.70
CA LEU A 98 -2.02 7.12 -17.29
C LEU A 98 -2.62 6.18 -18.32
N GLU A 99 -1.82 5.30 -18.92
CA GLU A 99 -2.29 4.36 -19.94
C GLU A 99 -2.91 3.10 -19.33
N SER A 100 -2.25 2.51 -18.32
CA SER A 100 -2.70 1.26 -17.72
C SER A 100 -3.49 1.45 -16.43
N GLY A 101 -3.32 2.58 -15.75
CA GLY A 101 -3.89 2.81 -14.43
C GLY A 101 -3.08 2.19 -13.30
N ASP A 102 -1.98 1.52 -13.61
CA ASP A 102 -1.13 0.90 -12.60
C ASP A 102 -0.48 1.96 -11.71
N ILE A 103 -0.32 1.62 -10.43
CA ILE A 103 0.25 2.50 -9.43
C ILE A 103 1.51 1.84 -8.87
N TYR A 104 2.59 2.59 -8.87
CA TYR A 104 3.89 2.12 -8.37
C TYR A 104 4.32 2.97 -7.18
N ASP A 105 4.85 2.32 -6.15
CA ASP A 105 5.41 3.02 -5.01
C ASP A 105 6.71 3.71 -5.41
N LEU A 106 6.92 4.90 -4.86
CA LEU A 106 8.07 5.71 -5.19
C LEU A 106 8.71 6.21 -3.89
N ASP A 107 9.94 5.81 -3.65
CA ASP A 107 10.73 6.32 -2.53
C ASP A 107 11.43 7.60 -2.96
N LEU A 108 10.82 8.72 -2.66
CA LEU A 108 11.32 10.02 -3.06
C LEU A 108 11.33 10.96 -1.86
N GLU A 109 12.47 11.57 -1.61
CA GLU A 109 12.60 12.61 -0.60
C GLU A 109 12.77 13.96 -1.29
N LEU A 110 12.01 14.95 -0.83
CA LEU A 110 12.18 16.32 -1.30
C LEU A 110 13.43 16.93 -0.68
N PRO A 111 14.16 17.77 -1.42
CA PRO A 111 15.31 18.48 -0.86
C PRO A 111 14.90 19.31 0.37
N ARG A 112 15.75 19.31 1.37
CA ARG A 112 15.51 20.06 2.61
C ARG A 112 15.28 21.55 2.32
N GLU A 113 15.99 22.11 1.36
CA GLU A 113 15.84 23.51 0.96
C GLU A 113 14.43 23.81 0.46
N LEU A 114 13.84 22.91 -0.29
CA LEU A 114 12.47 23.07 -0.78
C LEU A 114 11.48 23.01 0.37
N LEU A 115 11.66 22.07 1.28
CA LEU A 115 10.80 21.95 2.47
C LEU A 115 10.90 23.22 3.32
N ASN A 116 12.10 23.73 3.55
CA ASN A 116 12.31 24.96 4.31
C ASN A 116 11.63 26.16 3.64
N SER A 117 11.68 26.24 2.32
CA SER A 117 11.03 27.28 1.56
C SER A 117 9.51 27.24 1.75
N ILE A 118 8.94 26.06 1.70
CA ILE A 118 7.49 25.88 1.90
C ILE A 118 7.10 26.26 3.32
N GLU A 119 7.88 25.85 4.30
CA GLU A 119 7.63 26.20 5.70
C GLU A 119 7.68 27.72 5.91
N SER A 120 8.66 28.39 5.31
CA SER A 120 8.81 29.85 5.41
C SER A 120 7.63 30.58 4.79
N LYS A 121 7.14 30.12 3.66
CA LYS A 121 6.04 30.76 2.94
C LYS A 121 4.69 30.53 3.60
N THR A 122 4.50 29.37 4.23
CA THR A 122 3.21 28.97 4.78
C THR A 122 3.08 29.19 6.28
N GLY A 123 4.20 29.26 7.00
CA GLY A 123 4.20 29.33 8.44
C GLY A 123 3.93 27.99 9.13
N PHE A 124 3.92 26.91 8.37
CA PHE A 124 3.73 25.56 8.93
C PHE A 124 5.03 24.81 9.01
N LYS A 125 5.14 23.95 10.03
CA LYS A 125 6.20 22.95 10.11
C LYS A 125 5.69 21.68 9.46
N ILE A 126 6.44 21.19 8.46
CA ILE A 126 6.03 19.98 7.72
C ILE A 126 6.37 18.75 8.54
N GLU A 127 5.37 17.97 8.89
CA GLU A 127 5.55 16.71 9.61
C GLU A 127 5.62 15.51 8.65
N SER A 128 4.87 15.58 7.55
CA SER A 128 4.88 14.51 6.54
C SER A 128 4.46 15.08 5.20
N TYR A 129 4.80 14.36 4.15
CA TYR A 129 4.32 14.69 2.81
C TYR A 129 4.27 13.43 1.95
N SER A 130 3.49 13.49 0.89
CA SER A 130 3.51 12.48 -0.16
C SER A 130 3.31 13.16 -1.51
N LEU A 131 3.88 12.58 -2.54
CA LEU A 131 3.74 13.07 -3.90
C LEU A 131 2.90 12.10 -4.71
N GLN A 132 1.99 12.65 -5.49
CA GLN A 132 1.17 11.88 -6.41
C GLN A 132 1.55 12.31 -7.83
N LEU A 133 2.37 11.50 -8.48
CA LEU A 133 2.83 11.76 -9.82
C LEU A 133 1.99 10.97 -10.83
N GLN A 134 1.82 11.55 -11.99
CA GLN A 134 1.13 10.90 -13.10
C GLN A 134 2.01 10.98 -14.32
N GLY A 135 2.10 9.90 -15.07
CA GLY A 135 2.94 9.88 -16.25
C GLY A 135 2.59 8.79 -17.21
N ARG A 136 3.28 8.80 -18.32
CA ARG A 136 3.17 7.79 -19.37
C ARG A 136 4.54 7.15 -19.55
N ARG A 137 4.55 5.91 -19.96
CA ARG A 137 5.83 5.23 -20.23
C ARG A 137 6.54 5.91 -21.40
N ASN A 138 7.84 6.00 -21.28
CA ASN A 138 8.70 6.53 -22.34
C ASN A 138 8.72 5.60 -23.55
#